data_1b09bfe122b2e542590952b1144cccff
#
_entry.id   1b09bfe122b2e542590952b1144cccff
#
_cell.length_a   1.000
_cell.length_b   1.000
_cell.length_c   1.000
_cell.angle_alpha   90.00
_cell.angle_beta   90.00
_cell.angle_gamma   90.00
#
_symmetry.space_group_name_H-M   'P 1'
#
loop_
_entity.id
_entity.type
_entity.pdbx_description
1 polymer ?
#
loop_
_entity_poly.entity_id
_entity_poly.type
_entity_poly.pdbx_seq_one_letter_code
_entity_poly.pdbx_strand_id
1 'polypeptide(L)'
;MLPRFCLRRRNFCLFQEDTLYTGPGFVLKWLYIIPERLIPMPDLMHHITDIARCAALYRQEELAALGLKACHASYLAAICDTPGITQDQLARRIFINKSNVARQLASLEEDGFVERRPSPEDKRAIQVFPTQKARDCMPEIARIFRCWESFVAQDLSAEERKCLVSMLEKMKDRSADWMDKR
;
A
#
# COMPACT_ATOMS: atom_id res chain seq x y z
N MET A 1 19.66 -22.06 -7.51
CA MET A 1 18.74 -22.10 -8.65
C MET A 1 17.85 -20.86 -8.52
N LEU A 2 18.28 -19.76 -9.13
CA LEU A 2 17.60 -18.46 -9.06
C LEU A 2 16.35 -18.53 -9.96
N PRO A 3 15.19 -18.03 -9.51
CA PRO A 3 14.03 -17.94 -10.39
C PRO A 3 14.36 -16.96 -11.52
N ARG A 4 14.08 -17.40 -12.75
CA ARG A 4 14.19 -16.60 -13.97
C ARG A 4 13.26 -15.39 -13.87
N PHE A 5 13.73 -14.29 -13.31
CA PHE A 5 13.12 -12.99 -13.57
C PHE A 5 13.42 -12.63 -15.03
N CYS A 6 12.42 -12.80 -15.85
CA CYS A 6 12.45 -12.42 -17.24
C CYS A 6 12.68 -10.91 -17.32
N LEU A 7 13.89 -10.52 -17.65
CA LEU A 7 14.23 -9.19 -18.13
C LEU A 7 13.49 -8.94 -19.46
N ARG A 8 12.20 -8.65 -19.42
CA ARG A 8 11.52 -8.00 -20.53
C ARG A 8 11.82 -6.50 -20.46
N ARG A 9 13.00 -6.15 -20.92
CA ARG A 9 13.28 -4.80 -21.42
C ARG A 9 12.32 -4.53 -22.58
N ARG A 10 11.81 -3.30 -22.57
CA ARG A 10 11.04 -2.59 -23.60
C ARG A 10 9.53 -2.83 -23.54
N ASN A 11 8.86 -1.88 -22.87
CA ASN A 11 7.90 -1.02 -23.56
C ASN A 11 7.52 0.09 -22.58
N PHE A 12 8.32 1.14 -22.55
CA PHE A 12 7.84 2.46 -22.18
C PHE A 12 6.89 2.84 -23.32
N CYS A 13 5.64 2.43 -23.20
CA CYS A 13 4.60 2.87 -24.12
C CYS A 13 4.40 4.37 -23.93
N LEU A 14 4.80 5.11 -24.95
CA LEU A 14 4.31 6.45 -25.25
C LEU A 14 2.77 6.38 -25.20
N PHE A 15 2.22 6.94 -24.14
CA PHE A 15 0.78 7.09 -24.02
C PHE A 15 0.36 8.21 -24.97
N GLN A 16 -0.30 7.80 -26.03
CA GLN A 16 -0.97 8.66 -26.98
C GLN A 16 -2.11 9.41 -26.25
N GLU A 17 -2.12 10.72 -26.38
CA GLU A 17 -3.19 11.60 -25.95
C GLU A 17 -4.47 11.14 -26.65
N ASP A 18 -5.53 10.94 -25.91
CA ASP A 18 -6.94 11.15 -26.22
C ASP A 18 -7.81 10.20 -25.39
N THR A 19 -8.25 10.67 -24.24
CA THR A 19 -9.62 10.46 -23.73
C THR A 19 -9.81 11.21 -22.42
N LEU A 20 -10.64 12.23 -22.46
CA LEU A 20 -11.21 12.93 -21.30
C LEU A 20 -12.08 11.94 -20.49
N TYR A 21 -11.58 11.50 -19.36
CA TYR A 21 -12.32 10.65 -18.43
C TYR A 21 -12.68 11.49 -17.20
N THR A 22 -13.94 11.90 -17.09
CA THR A 22 -14.52 12.56 -15.91
C THR A 22 -15.12 11.49 -14.98
N GLY A 23 -14.38 11.05 -13.95
CA GLY A 23 -14.86 10.12 -12.94
C GLY A 23 -14.15 10.32 -11.60
N PRO A 24 -14.71 9.84 -10.48
CA PRO A 24 -14.19 10.09 -9.11
C PRO A 24 -12.82 9.47 -8.79
N GLY A 25 -12.10 8.96 -9.79
CA GLY A 25 -10.70 8.51 -9.71
C GLY A 25 -9.65 9.59 -10.02
N PHE A 26 -10.08 10.83 -10.19
CA PHE A 26 -9.28 11.95 -10.71
C PHE A 26 -8.08 12.33 -9.82
N VAL A 27 -8.16 12.14 -8.51
CA VAL A 27 -7.08 12.55 -7.59
C VAL A 27 -5.82 11.70 -7.74
N LEU A 28 -5.96 10.41 -8.05
CA LEU A 28 -4.80 9.52 -8.26
C LEU A 28 -4.13 9.73 -9.64
N LYS A 29 -4.91 10.15 -10.64
CA LYS A 29 -4.39 10.40 -12.00
C LYS A 29 -3.60 11.70 -12.09
N TRP A 30 -3.94 12.71 -11.27
CA TRP A 30 -3.22 13.98 -11.21
C TRP A 30 -1.85 13.89 -10.56
N LEU A 31 -1.63 12.97 -9.62
CA LEU A 31 -0.29 12.71 -9.08
C LEU A 31 0.68 12.10 -10.12
N TYR A 32 0.13 11.56 -11.22
CA TYR A 32 0.92 10.92 -12.28
C TYR A 32 1.29 11.87 -13.45
N ILE A 33 0.61 13.02 -13.58
CA ILE A 33 0.70 13.89 -14.76
C ILE A 33 1.43 15.22 -14.46
N ILE A 34 1.82 15.50 -13.21
CA ILE A 34 2.58 16.71 -12.93
C ILE A 34 4.00 16.50 -13.46
N PRO A 35 4.41 17.24 -14.52
CA PRO A 35 5.79 17.18 -15.00
C PRO A 35 6.72 17.56 -13.85
N GLU A 36 7.79 16.82 -13.68
CA GLU A 36 8.82 16.98 -12.61
C GLU A 36 9.37 18.41 -12.44
N ARG A 37 9.10 19.28 -13.41
CA ARG A 37 9.60 20.68 -13.44
C ARG A 37 8.71 21.71 -12.77
N LEU A 38 7.48 21.36 -12.35
CA LEU A 38 6.51 22.34 -11.84
C LEU A 38 6.46 22.44 -10.31
N ILE A 39 6.94 21.45 -9.58
CA ILE A 39 7.06 21.51 -8.12
C ILE A 39 8.47 21.07 -7.75
N PRO A 40 9.35 21.96 -7.28
CA PRO A 40 10.65 21.58 -6.76
C PRO A 40 10.45 20.78 -5.47
N MET A 41 10.41 19.46 -5.59
CA MET A 41 10.41 18.59 -4.41
C MET A 41 11.85 18.46 -3.91
N PRO A 42 12.08 18.54 -2.59
CA PRO A 42 13.38 18.22 -2.01
C PRO A 42 13.79 16.80 -2.41
N ASP A 43 15.05 16.59 -2.78
CA ASP A 43 15.60 15.33 -3.32
C ASP A 43 15.16 14.10 -2.51
N LEU A 44 15.21 14.21 -1.19
CA LEU A 44 14.79 13.12 -0.28
C LEU A 44 13.34 12.68 -0.51
N MET A 45 12.40 13.62 -0.58
CA MET A 45 10.98 13.31 -0.75
C MET A 45 10.67 12.84 -2.16
N HIS A 46 11.41 13.31 -3.16
CA HIS A 46 11.34 12.84 -4.53
C HIS A 46 11.67 11.34 -4.59
N HIS A 47 12.84 10.95 -4.08
CA HIS A 47 13.26 9.55 -4.06
C HIS A 47 12.30 8.63 -3.29
N ILE A 48 11.83 9.06 -2.12
CA ILE A 48 10.85 8.27 -1.34
C ILE A 48 9.58 8.07 -2.15
N THR A 49 9.10 9.10 -2.83
CA THR A 49 7.86 9.03 -3.62
C THR A 49 8.03 8.11 -4.83
N ASP A 50 9.16 8.16 -5.53
CA ASP A 50 9.39 7.32 -6.70
C ASP A 50 9.54 5.85 -6.32
N ILE A 51 10.29 5.54 -5.26
CA ILE A 51 10.39 4.18 -4.73
C ILE A 51 8.98 3.66 -4.35
N ALA A 52 8.17 4.49 -3.69
CA ALA A 52 6.82 4.11 -3.30
C ALA A 52 5.90 3.86 -4.51
N ARG A 53 6.02 4.66 -5.58
CA ARG A 53 5.28 4.47 -6.84
C ARG A 53 5.67 3.17 -7.53
N CYS A 54 6.98 2.93 -7.70
CA CYS A 54 7.48 1.68 -8.29
C CYS A 54 7.01 0.46 -7.47
N ALA A 55 7.09 0.55 -6.15
CA ALA A 55 6.58 -0.50 -5.26
C ALA A 55 5.07 -0.73 -5.41
N ALA A 56 4.28 0.32 -5.64
CA ALA A 56 2.84 0.19 -5.85
C ALA A 56 2.52 -0.52 -7.17
N LEU A 57 3.24 -0.20 -8.26
CA LEU A 57 3.10 -0.86 -9.56
C LEU A 57 3.45 -2.35 -9.47
N TYR A 58 4.60 -2.68 -8.89
CA TYR A 58 5.01 -4.06 -8.66
C TYR A 58 3.97 -4.85 -7.87
N ARG A 59 3.49 -4.29 -6.73
CA ARG A 59 2.46 -4.94 -5.92
C ARG A 59 1.13 -5.10 -6.66
N GLN A 60 0.77 -4.18 -7.53
CA GLN A 60 -0.47 -4.28 -8.31
C GLN A 60 -0.44 -5.47 -9.24
N GLU A 61 0.69 -5.73 -9.91
CA GLU A 61 0.86 -6.87 -10.79
C GLU A 61 0.85 -8.19 -10.02
N GLU A 62 1.65 -8.29 -8.96
CA GLU A 62 1.80 -9.53 -8.19
C GLU A 62 0.52 -9.90 -7.40
N LEU A 63 -0.15 -8.92 -6.78
CA LEU A 63 -1.34 -9.16 -5.98
C LEU A 63 -2.60 -9.43 -6.83
N ALA A 64 -2.59 -9.05 -8.10
CA ALA A 64 -3.71 -9.34 -9.02
C ALA A 64 -3.96 -10.84 -9.14
N ALA A 65 -2.93 -11.68 -9.09
CA ALA A 65 -3.06 -13.14 -9.11
C ALA A 65 -3.81 -13.70 -7.89
N LEU A 66 -3.83 -12.96 -6.77
CA LEU A 66 -4.59 -13.30 -5.56
C LEU A 66 -5.99 -12.67 -5.53
N GLY A 67 -6.38 -11.94 -6.58
CA GLY A 67 -7.64 -11.16 -6.60
C GLY A 67 -7.59 -9.91 -5.72
N LEU A 68 -6.40 -9.41 -5.40
CA LEU A 68 -6.20 -8.28 -4.51
C LEU A 68 -5.69 -7.05 -5.26
N LYS A 69 -6.11 -5.86 -4.80
CA LYS A 69 -5.54 -4.58 -5.23
C LYS A 69 -4.25 -4.30 -4.44
N ALA A 70 -3.36 -3.49 -4.99
CA ALA A 70 -2.11 -3.11 -4.32
C ALA A 70 -2.30 -2.54 -2.90
N CYS A 71 -3.38 -1.79 -2.68
CA CYS A 71 -3.70 -1.22 -1.37
C CYS A 71 -4.22 -2.24 -0.35
N HIS A 72 -4.80 -3.36 -0.79
CA HIS A 72 -5.43 -4.36 0.09
C HIS A 72 -4.43 -5.04 1.02
N ALA A 73 -3.16 -5.18 0.62
CA ALA A 73 -2.13 -5.82 1.43
C ALA A 73 -1.95 -5.17 2.81
N SER A 74 -1.94 -3.82 2.89
CA SER A 74 -1.81 -3.11 4.16
C SER A 74 -3.05 -3.26 5.04
N TYR A 75 -4.24 -3.34 4.44
CA TYR A 75 -5.48 -3.63 5.17
C TYR A 75 -5.44 -5.03 5.79
N LEU A 76 -5.17 -6.04 4.97
CA LEU A 76 -5.13 -7.43 5.43
C LEU A 76 -4.06 -7.65 6.48
N ALA A 77 -2.88 -7.05 6.31
CA ALA A 77 -1.82 -7.12 7.31
C ALA A 77 -2.28 -6.57 8.67
N ALA A 78 -2.90 -5.39 8.69
CA ALA A 78 -3.38 -4.76 9.92
C ALA A 78 -4.54 -5.55 10.57
N ILE A 79 -5.46 -6.10 9.77
CA ILE A 79 -6.62 -6.86 10.25
C ILE A 79 -6.20 -8.25 10.76
N CYS A 80 -5.26 -8.92 10.08
CA CYS A 80 -4.74 -10.22 10.53
C CYS A 80 -3.91 -10.10 11.82
N ASP A 81 -3.18 -9.00 11.98
CA ASP A 81 -2.40 -8.73 13.19
C ASP A 81 -3.28 -8.36 14.38
N THR A 82 -4.40 -7.66 14.16
CA THR A 82 -5.33 -7.24 15.19
C THR A 82 -6.77 -7.57 14.80
N PRO A 83 -7.21 -8.84 14.91
CA PRO A 83 -8.58 -9.24 14.63
C PRO A 83 -9.57 -8.51 15.53
N GLY A 84 -10.64 -7.98 14.93
CA GLY A 84 -11.62 -7.14 15.65
C GLY A 84 -11.24 -5.65 15.69
N ILE A 85 -10.21 -5.24 14.97
CA ILE A 85 -9.87 -3.82 14.82
C ILE A 85 -11.06 -3.05 14.25
N THR A 86 -11.38 -1.89 14.83
CA THR A 86 -12.46 -1.05 14.31
C THR A 86 -12.02 -0.30 13.03
N GLN A 87 -12.99 0.11 12.22
CA GLN A 87 -12.69 0.89 10.99
C GLN A 87 -11.91 2.18 11.31
N ASP A 88 -12.21 2.81 12.43
CA ASP A 88 -11.53 4.03 12.87
C ASP A 88 -10.09 3.77 13.30
N GLN A 89 -9.86 2.69 14.05
CA GLN A 89 -8.52 2.26 14.44
C GLN A 89 -7.70 1.85 13.23
N LEU A 90 -8.31 1.11 12.28
CA LEU A 90 -7.65 0.74 11.03
C LEU A 90 -7.25 1.97 10.21
N ALA A 91 -8.15 2.95 10.06
CA ALA A 91 -7.87 4.20 9.36
C ALA A 91 -6.64 4.93 9.92
N ARG A 92 -6.54 5.04 11.24
CA ARG A 92 -5.38 5.64 11.92
C ARG A 92 -4.11 4.82 11.71
N ARG A 93 -4.20 3.49 11.88
CA ARG A 93 -3.05 2.58 11.78
C ARG A 93 -2.38 2.60 10.40
N ILE A 94 -3.18 2.67 9.33
CA ILE A 94 -2.66 2.66 7.95
C ILE A 94 -2.61 4.05 7.31
N PHE A 95 -2.86 5.11 8.09
CA PHE A 95 -2.82 6.52 7.66
C PHE A 95 -3.71 6.85 6.46
N ILE A 96 -4.93 6.28 6.44
CA ILE A 96 -5.90 6.46 5.35
C ILE A 96 -7.19 7.05 5.91
N ASN A 97 -7.86 7.91 5.12
CA ASN A 97 -9.13 8.50 5.55
C ASN A 97 -10.25 7.44 5.70
N LYS A 98 -11.19 7.69 6.63
CA LYS A 98 -12.26 6.77 7.00
C LYS A 98 -13.17 6.37 5.83
N SER A 99 -13.47 7.29 4.92
CA SER A 99 -14.33 7.01 3.76
C SER A 99 -13.65 6.06 2.78
N ASN A 100 -12.34 6.16 2.58
CA ASN A 100 -11.59 5.23 1.77
C ASN A 100 -11.52 3.85 2.44
N VAL A 101 -11.30 3.81 3.76
CA VAL A 101 -11.31 2.55 4.53
C VAL A 101 -12.64 1.83 4.37
N ALA A 102 -13.78 2.51 4.57
CA ALA A 102 -15.09 1.91 4.42
C ALA A 102 -15.31 1.28 3.03
N ARG A 103 -14.89 1.99 1.97
CA ARG A 103 -15.01 1.53 0.58
C ARG A 103 -14.12 0.31 0.30
N GLN A 104 -12.86 0.32 0.75
CA GLN A 104 -11.96 -0.81 0.53
C GLN A 104 -12.37 -2.04 1.35
N LEU A 105 -12.88 -1.84 2.58
CA LEU A 105 -13.41 -2.93 3.38
C LEU A 105 -14.67 -3.56 2.76
N ALA A 106 -15.53 -2.77 2.13
CA ALA A 106 -16.68 -3.30 1.39
C ALA A 106 -16.21 -4.21 0.23
N SER A 107 -15.20 -3.78 -0.55
CA SER A 107 -14.60 -4.63 -1.60
C SER A 107 -13.98 -5.90 -1.03
N LEU A 108 -13.21 -5.81 0.07
CA LEU A 108 -12.59 -6.98 0.70
C LEU A 108 -13.62 -7.96 1.30
N GLU A 109 -14.75 -7.47 1.79
CA GLU A 109 -15.84 -8.29 2.29
C GLU A 109 -16.59 -8.99 1.14
N GLU A 110 -16.90 -8.27 0.05
CA GLU A 110 -17.49 -8.83 -1.17
C GLU A 110 -16.59 -9.92 -1.77
N ASP A 111 -15.29 -9.71 -1.76
CA ASP A 111 -14.28 -10.68 -2.22
C ASP A 111 -14.03 -11.82 -1.20
N GLY A 112 -14.67 -11.79 -0.03
CA GLY A 112 -14.62 -12.84 1.00
C GLY A 112 -13.31 -12.87 1.81
N PHE A 113 -12.56 -11.79 1.88
CA PHE A 113 -11.32 -11.69 2.68
C PHE A 113 -11.56 -11.25 4.12
N VAL A 114 -12.60 -10.46 4.37
CA VAL A 114 -12.91 -9.96 5.71
C VAL A 114 -14.39 -10.11 6.03
N GLU A 115 -14.71 -10.09 7.32
CA GLU A 115 -16.07 -10.00 7.85
C GLU A 115 -16.17 -8.74 8.70
N ARG A 116 -17.29 -8.02 8.56
CA ARG A 116 -17.60 -6.84 9.37
C ARG A 116 -18.75 -7.17 10.33
N ARG A 117 -18.57 -6.85 11.61
CA ARG A 117 -19.56 -7.09 12.65
C ARG A 117 -19.74 -5.83 13.50
N PRO A 118 -20.98 -5.52 13.98
CA PRO A 118 -21.17 -4.48 14.99
C PRO A 118 -20.33 -4.79 16.23
N SER A 119 -19.70 -3.77 16.82
CA SER A 119 -19.02 -3.96 18.10
C SER A 119 -20.04 -4.24 19.22
N PRO A 120 -19.77 -5.22 20.08
CA PRO A 120 -20.61 -5.46 21.24
C PRO A 120 -20.57 -4.31 22.28
N GLU A 121 -19.49 -3.57 22.31
CA GLU A 121 -19.28 -2.46 23.26
C GLU A 121 -19.88 -1.14 22.76
N ASP A 122 -19.80 -0.91 21.45
CA ASP A 122 -20.35 0.30 20.80
C ASP A 122 -21.03 -0.09 19.49
N LYS A 123 -22.35 -0.09 19.48
CA LYS A 123 -23.16 -0.42 18.28
C LYS A 123 -22.92 0.49 17.08
N ARG A 124 -22.26 1.65 17.28
CA ARG A 124 -21.87 2.56 16.18
C ARG A 124 -20.53 2.19 15.57
N ALA A 125 -19.73 1.39 16.27
CA ALA A 125 -18.44 0.93 15.79
C ALA A 125 -18.59 -0.39 15.04
N ILE A 126 -17.88 -0.52 13.92
CA ILE A 126 -17.83 -1.75 13.13
C ILE A 126 -16.45 -2.37 13.33
N GLN A 127 -16.42 -3.59 13.83
CA GLN A 127 -15.22 -4.42 13.95
C GLN A 127 -15.01 -5.23 12.69
N VAL A 128 -13.74 -5.45 12.34
CA VAL A 128 -13.33 -6.18 11.14
C VAL A 128 -12.49 -7.39 11.53
N PHE A 129 -12.84 -8.54 10.97
CA PHE A 129 -12.17 -9.81 11.22
C PHE A 129 -11.66 -10.41 9.91
N PRO A 130 -10.45 -11.01 9.91
CA PRO A 130 -9.96 -11.73 8.72
C PRO A 130 -10.66 -13.08 8.59
N THR A 131 -11.04 -13.45 7.38
CA THR A 131 -11.47 -14.82 7.05
C THR A 131 -10.27 -15.78 6.97
N GLN A 132 -10.54 -17.08 6.81
CA GLN A 132 -9.46 -18.04 6.53
C GLN A 132 -8.76 -17.73 5.21
N LYS A 133 -9.52 -17.34 4.18
CA LYS A 133 -8.96 -16.90 2.89
C LYS A 133 -7.91 -15.79 3.04
N ALA A 134 -8.20 -14.78 3.88
CA ALA A 134 -7.23 -13.71 4.16
C ALA A 134 -5.96 -14.26 4.82
N ARG A 135 -6.10 -15.14 5.82
CA ARG A 135 -4.95 -15.73 6.53
C ARG A 135 -4.08 -16.57 5.60
N ASP A 136 -4.69 -17.34 4.71
CA ASP A 136 -4.01 -18.20 3.74
C ASP A 136 -3.22 -17.40 2.70
N CYS A 137 -3.67 -16.17 2.38
CA CYS A 137 -2.95 -15.28 1.46
C CYS A 137 -1.75 -14.56 2.12
N MET A 138 -1.69 -14.44 3.45
CA MET A 138 -0.66 -13.65 4.13
C MET A 138 0.78 -14.09 3.84
N PRO A 139 1.12 -15.41 3.79
CA PRO A 139 2.48 -15.85 3.45
C PRO A 139 2.91 -15.37 2.06
N GLU A 140 2.02 -15.40 1.09
CA GLU A 140 2.30 -14.97 -0.28
C GLU A 140 2.43 -13.44 -0.37
N ILE A 141 1.54 -12.70 0.29
CA ILE A 141 1.69 -11.24 0.43
C ILE A 141 3.05 -10.91 1.03
N ALA A 142 3.45 -11.57 2.12
CA ALA A 142 4.75 -11.36 2.74
C ALA A 142 5.92 -11.71 1.80
N ARG A 143 5.77 -12.75 0.96
CA ARG A 143 6.76 -13.11 -0.07
C ARG A 143 6.93 -11.98 -1.08
N ILE A 144 5.84 -11.45 -1.60
CA ILE A 144 5.83 -10.34 -2.57
C ILE A 144 6.59 -9.13 -2.00
N PHE A 145 6.32 -8.74 -0.76
CA PHE A 145 7.01 -7.63 -0.12
C PHE A 145 8.51 -7.89 0.07
N ARG A 146 8.89 -9.10 0.52
CA ARG A 146 10.31 -9.47 0.67
C ARG A 146 11.05 -9.50 -0.66
N CYS A 147 10.42 -9.97 -1.75
CA CYS A 147 11.03 -9.95 -3.07
C CYS A 147 11.32 -8.53 -3.54
N TRP A 148 10.37 -7.63 -3.37
CA TRP A 148 10.58 -6.21 -3.68
C TRP A 148 11.71 -5.58 -2.86
N GLU A 149 11.66 -5.77 -1.55
CA GLU A 149 12.70 -5.25 -0.64
C GLU A 149 14.09 -5.76 -1.02
N SER A 150 14.23 -7.06 -1.28
CA SER A 150 15.50 -7.67 -1.69
C SER A 150 16.01 -7.10 -3.00
N PHE A 151 15.10 -6.83 -3.95
CA PHE A 151 15.45 -6.26 -5.24
C PHE A 151 15.94 -4.81 -5.12
N VAL A 152 15.19 -3.95 -4.43
CA VAL A 152 15.56 -2.53 -4.35
C VAL A 152 16.76 -2.26 -3.44
N ALA A 153 17.03 -3.14 -2.49
CA ALA A 153 18.13 -3.00 -1.56
C ALA A 153 19.34 -3.91 -1.90
N GLN A 154 19.38 -4.50 -3.11
CA GLN A 154 20.44 -5.46 -3.48
C GLN A 154 21.85 -4.85 -3.47
N ASP A 155 21.97 -3.57 -3.80
CA ASP A 155 23.25 -2.86 -3.88
C ASP A 155 23.67 -2.21 -2.54
N LEU A 156 22.87 -2.39 -1.48
CA LEU A 156 23.17 -1.91 -0.13
C LEU A 156 23.84 -3.00 0.70
N SER A 157 24.95 -2.64 1.37
CA SER A 157 25.53 -3.47 2.42
C SER A 157 24.55 -3.66 3.60
N ALA A 158 24.82 -4.62 4.48
CA ALA A 158 24.01 -4.87 5.66
C ALA A 158 23.98 -3.65 6.60
N GLU A 159 25.10 -2.97 6.75
CA GLU A 159 25.27 -1.76 7.56
C GLU A 159 24.48 -0.59 6.99
N GLU A 160 24.59 -0.35 5.69
CA GLU A 160 23.84 0.71 4.99
C GLU A 160 22.33 0.47 5.08
N ARG A 161 21.89 -0.77 4.88
CA ARG A 161 20.47 -1.14 5.02
C ARG A 161 19.95 -0.87 6.43
N LYS A 162 20.70 -1.28 7.46
CA LYS A 162 20.36 -1.04 8.87
C LYS A 162 20.29 0.46 9.18
N CYS A 163 21.24 1.21 8.69
CA CYS A 163 21.27 2.68 8.86
C CYS A 163 20.06 3.35 8.19
N LEU A 164 19.77 2.98 6.94
CA LEU A 164 18.65 3.50 6.17
C LEU A 164 17.30 3.21 6.87
N VAL A 165 17.09 1.97 7.34
CA VAL A 165 15.87 1.61 8.07
C VAL A 165 15.71 2.48 9.32
N SER A 166 16.77 2.65 10.11
CA SER A 166 16.73 3.49 11.32
C SER A 166 16.40 4.97 11.00
N MET A 167 16.92 5.50 9.89
CA MET A 167 16.59 6.87 9.46
C MET A 167 15.13 6.98 9.02
N LEU A 168 14.64 6.03 8.25
CA LEU A 168 13.24 6.00 7.80
C LEU A 168 12.25 5.82 8.96
N GLU A 169 12.61 5.05 10.00
CA GLU A 169 11.80 4.92 11.20
C GLU A 169 11.62 6.26 11.91
N LYS A 170 12.71 7.00 12.12
CA LYS A 170 12.65 8.36 12.71
C LYS A 170 11.77 9.31 11.90
N MET A 171 11.85 9.25 10.57
CA MET A 171 11.02 10.06 9.69
C MET A 171 9.55 9.66 9.76
N LYS A 172 9.27 8.36 9.79
CA LYS A 172 7.92 7.80 9.94
C LYS A 172 7.28 8.27 11.25
N ASP A 173 8.01 8.14 12.37
CA ASP A 173 7.51 8.54 13.69
C ASP A 173 7.23 10.04 13.73
N ARG A 174 8.10 10.86 13.17
CA ARG A 174 7.88 12.31 13.06
C ARG A 174 6.66 12.66 12.20
N SER A 175 6.41 11.89 11.16
CA SER A 175 5.22 12.07 10.31
C SER A 175 3.94 11.67 11.05
N ALA A 176 3.97 10.60 11.85
CA ALA A 176 2.86 10.17 12.69
C ALA A 176 2.51 11.23 13.75
N ASP A 177 3.50 11.76 14.44
CA ASP A 177 3.32 12.85 15.40
C ASP A 177 2.60 14.07 14.82
N TRP A 178 2.85 14.38 13.56
CA TRP A 178 2.19 15.49 12.88
C TRP A 178 0.72 15.18 12.57
N MET A 179 0.40 13.92 12.23
CA MET A 179 -0.97 13.49 11.96
C MET A 179 -1.82 13.49 13.25
N ASP A 180 -1.23 13.08 14.39
CA ASP A 180 -1.95 12.99 15.68
C ASP A 180 -2.27 14.36 16.29
N LYS A 181 -1.58 15.42 15.86
CA LYS A 181 -1.81 16.80 16.34
C LYS A 181 -2.89 17.55 15.56
N ARG A 182 -3.52 16.93 14.59
CA ARG A 182 -4.60 17.48 13.77
C ARG A 182 -5.94 16.85 14.05
#